data_9186dbc5e18ee7d1f078fa51ea449932
#
_entry.id   9186dbc5e18ee7d1f078fa51ea449932
#
_cell.length_a   1.000
_cell.length_b   1.000
_cell.length_c   1.000
_cell.angle_alpha   90.00
_cell.angle_beta   90.00
_cell.angle_gamma   90.00
#
_symmetry.space_group_name_H-M   'P 1'
#
loop_
_entity.id
_entity.type
_entity.pdbx_description
1 polymer ?
#
loop_
_entity_poly.entity_id
_entity_poly.type
_entity_poly.pdbx_seq_one_letter_code
_entity_poly.pdbx_strand_id
1 'polypeptide(L)'
;MKLLLVDDHQMVRLGLKSYFELQDDVEVVGEATNGAEGISMALELRPDLIVMDIVMPEVNGIDATLAILKEWPEAKILIVTSYLDNEKIMPVLNAGAKGYMLKTSSADELLHAVRKVAAGEFAIEQEVSKKVEYNRNHVELHEELTARERDVLQLIAKGYENQRIADELFISLKTVKTHVSNILAKLEVSDRTQVAVYAFQHHLVGSDEF
;
A
#
# COMPACT_ATOMS: atom_id res chain seq x y z
N MET A 1 -6.70 -8.90 26.16
CA MET A 1 -5.99 -8.81 24.84
C MET A 1 -5.13 -7.55 24.88
N LYS A 2 -3.82 -7.70 24.61
CA LYS A 2 -2.83 -6.61 24.62
C LYS A 2 -2.77 -5.94 23.23
N LEU A 3 -2.94 -4.64 23.18
CA LEU A 3 -3.01 -3.84 21.97
C LEU A 3 -1.87 -2.81 21.92
N LEU A 4 -1.14 -2.73 20.81
CA LEU A 4 -0.21 -1.65 20.49
C LEU A 4 -0.86 -0.72 19.48
N LEU A 5 -0.87 0.59 19.74
CA LEU A 5 -1.36 1.62 18.82
C LEU A 5 -0.18 2.35 18.18
N VAL A 6 -0.17 2.40 16.84
CA VAL A 6 0.87 3.08 16.06
C VAL A 6 0.20 4.04 15.07
N ASP A 7 0.27 5.33 15.36
CA ASP A 7 -0.36 6.40 14.56
C ASP A 7 0.34 7.72 14.89
N ASP A 8 0.67 8.57 13.93
CA ASP A 8 1.32 9.85 14.18
C ASP A 8 0.34 10.94 14.67
N HIS A 9 -0.97 10.74 14.46
CA HIS A 9 -2.01 11.67 14.89
C HIS A 9 -2.39 11.49 16.35
N GLN A 10 -1.92 12.40 17.22
CA GLN A 10 -2.16 12.33 18.67
C GLN A 10 -3.65 12.20 19.04
N MET A 11 -4.53 12.94 18.38
CA MET A 11 -5.98 12.90 18.68
C MET A 11 -6.61 11.56 18.32
N VAL A 12 -6.14 10.92 17.24
CA VAL A 12 -6.59 9.58 16.84
C VAL A 12 -6.14 8.56 17.91
N ARG A 13 -4.86 8.54 18.27
CA ARG A 13 -4.35 7.64 19.32
C ARG A 13 -5.10 7.81 20.63
N LEU A 14 -5.28 9.07 21.10
CA LEU A 14 -6.02 9.35 22.33
C LEU A 14 -7.47 8.84 22.26
N GLY A 15 -8.15 9.05 21.14
CA GLY A 15 -9.52 8.58 20.92
C GLY A 15 -9.60 7.05 20.94
N LEU A 16 -8.73 6.38 20.17
CA LEU A 16 -8.68 4.92 20.11
C LEU A 16 -8.32 4.30 21.46
N LYS A 17 -7.32 4.85 22.15
CA LYS A 17 -6.93 4.42 23.47
C LYS A 17 -8.10 4.51 24.46
N SER A 18 -8.71 5.71 24.56
CA SER A 18 -9.84 5.92 25.46
C SER A 18 -11.01 4.98 25.17
N TYR A 19 -11.30 4.69 23.91
CA TYR A 19 -12.36 3.78 23.52
C TYR A 19 -12.03 2.32 23.85
N PHE A 20 -10.82 1.87 23.56
CA PHE A 20 -10.40 0.50 23.85
C PHE A 20 -10.24 0.22 25.34
N GLU A 21 -9.78 1.19 26.14
CA GLU A 21 -9.68 1.05 27.61
C GLU A 21 -11.04 0.96 28.30
N LEU A 22 -12.14 1.33 27.63
CA LEU A 22 -13.50 1.07 28.13
C LEU A 22 -13.95 -0.40 27.97
N GLN A 23 -13.18 -1.20 27.27
CA GLN A 23 -13.48 -2.61 27.03
C GLN A 23 -12.76 -3.48 28.06
N ASP A 24 -13.48 -4.30 28.79
CA ASP A 24 -12.91 -5.18 29.85
C ASP A 24 -11.88 -6.19 29.32
N ASP A 25 -11.96 -6.51 28.02
CA ASP A 25 -11.12 -7.51 27.34
C ASP A 25 -9.90 -6.92 26.59
N VAL A 26 -9.71 -5.61 26.60
CA VAL A 26 -8.64 -4.91 25.85
C VAL A 26 -7.77 -4.08 26.78
N GLU A 27 -6.46 -4.20 26.63
CA GLU A 27 -5.44 -3.42 27.34
C GLU A 27 -4.51 -2.78 26.31
N VAL A 28 -4.43 -1.46 26.27
CA VAL A 28 -3.46 -0.74 25.43
C VAL A 28 -2.10 -0.73 26.16
N VAL A 29 -1.19 -1.60 25.70
CA VAL A 29 0.13 -1.79 26.33
C VAL A 29 1.20 -0.84 25.80
N GLY A 30 0.93 -0.10 24.72
CA GLY A 30 1.86 0.86 24.15
C GLY A 30 1.24 1.75 23.09
N GLU A 31 1.89 2.90 22.91
CA GLU A 31 1.55 3.89 21.87
C GLU A 31 2.84 4.31 21.17
N ALA A 32 2.86 4.30 19.84
CA ALA A 32 3.97 4.75 19.00
C ALA A 32 3.49 5.86 18.06
N THR A 33 4.39 6.80 17.75
CA THR A 33 4.09 7.99 16.93
C THR A 33 4.61 7.89 15.50
N ASN A 34 5.37 6.85 15.21
CA ASN A 34 5.91 6.55 13.88
C ASN A 34 6.21 5.05 13.74
N GLY A 35 6.53 4.62 12.52
CA GLY A 35 6.80 3.21 12.25
C GLY A 35 8.04 2.67 12.96
N ALA A 36 9.09 3.48 13.16
CA ALA A 36 10.32 3.03 13.82
C ALA A 36 10.06 2.70 15.29
N GLU A 37 9.35 3.57 16.02
CA GLU A 37 8.87 3.29 17.39
C GLU A 37 7.95 2.07 17.40
N GLY A 38 7.02 1.98 16.44
CA GLY A 38 6.11 0.85 16.28
C GLY A 38 6.82 -0.49 16.14
N ILE A 39 7.87 -0.57 15.31
CA ILE A 39 8.71 -1.76 15.15
C ILE A 39 9.36 -2.14 16.50
N SER A 40 10.04 -1.19 17.14
CA SER A 40 10.75 -1.42 18.40
C SER A 40 9.80 -1.95 19.48
N MET A 41 8.66 -1.26 19.69
CA MET A 41 7.68 -1.63 20.70
C MET A 41 6.98 -2.95 20.38
N ALA A 42 6.67 -3.24 19.10
CA ALA A 42 6.07 -4.49 18.69
C ALA A 42 6.96 -5.69 19.02
N LEU A 43 8.27 -5.58 18.74
CA LEU A 43 9.22 -6.65 19.01
C LEU A 43 9.53 -6.83 20.49
N GLU A 44 9.49 -5.76 21.28
CA GLU A 44 9.70 -5.79 22.72
C GLU A 44 8.47 -6.30 23.49
N LEU A 45 7.29 -5.70 23.23
CA LEU A 45 6.07 -5.95 23.99
C LEU A 45 5.32 -7.21 23.55
N ARG A 46 5.52 -7.65 22.30
CA ARG A 46 4.83 -8.80 21.70
C ARG A 46 3.31 -8.76 21.97
N PRO A 47 2.60 -7.69 21.54
CA PRO A 47 1.17 -7.55 21.79
C PRO A 47 0.36 -8.60 21.04
N ASP A 48 -0.87 -8.85 21.48
CA ASP A 48 -1.79 -9.76 20.78
C ASP A 48 -2.24 -9.20 19.42
N LEU A 49 -2.23 -7.86 19.28
CA LEU A 49 -2.56 -7.14 18.05
C LEU A 49 -1.85 -5.79 17.98
N ILE A 50 -1.45 -5.41 16.78
CA ILE A 50 -0.93 -4.09 16.44
C ILE A 50 -1.96 -3.38 15.57
N VAL A 51 -2.43 -2.21 15.98
CA VAL A 51 -3.18 -1.28 15.13
C VAL A 51 -2.19 -0.29 14.55
N MET A 52 -2.09 -0.24 13.22
CA MET A 52 -1.04 0.47 12.50
C MET A 52 -1.64 1.43 11.47
N ASP A 53 -1.30 2.72 11.54
CA ASP A 53 -1.54 3.63 10.43
C ASP A 53 -0.51 3.42 9.32
N ILE A 54 -0.90 3.73 8.07
CA ILE A 54 -0.01 3.64 6.90
C ILE A 54 0.87 4.89 6.79
N VAL A 55 0.28 6.08 6.91
CA VAL A 55 0.96 7.34 6.60
C VAL A 55 1.52 7.95 7.88
N MET A 56 2.81 7.78 8.07
CA MET A 56 3.53 8.28 9.23
C MET A 56 4.90 8.81 8.80
N PRO A 57 5.50 9.75 9.56
CA PRO A 57 6.85 10.25 9.30
C PRO A 57 7.91 9.18 9.55
N GLU A 58 9.11 9.38 9.02
CA GLU A 58 10.30 8.53 9.15
C GLU A 58 10.13 7.14 8.52
N VAL A 59 9.38 6.26 9.18
CA VAL A 59 9.05 4.92 8.70
C VAL A 59 7.53 4.82 8.57
N ASN A 60 7.04 4.60 7.35
CA ASN A 60 5.61 4.41 7.09
C ASN A 60 5.11 3.03 7.58
N GLY A 61 3.78 2.87 7.66
CA GLY A 61 3.19 1.64 8.18
C GLY A 61 3.38 0.41 7.29
N ILE A 62 3.61 0.58 5.98
CA ILE A 62 3.91 -0.55 5.08
C ILE A 62 5.28 -1.11 5.41
N ASP A 63 6.30 -0.26 5.47
CA ASP A 63 7.66 -0.66 5.80
C ASP A 63 7.76 -1.21 7.23
N ALA A 64 7.03 -0.60 8.17
CA ALA A 64 6.94 -1.09 9.54
C ALA A 64 6.30 -2.49 9.61
N THR A 65 5.21 -2.72 8.87
CA THR A 65 4.55 -4.03 8.76
C THR A 65 5.50 -5.09 8.22
N LEU A 66 6.21 -4.79 7.12
CA LEU A 66 7.21 -5.68 6.53
C LEU A 66 8.34 -6.01 7.51
N ALA A 67 8.87 -5.01 8.20
CA ALA A 67 9.95 -5.18 9.18
C ALA A 67 9.50 -6.05 10.37
N ILE A 68 8.32 -5.80 10.92
CA ILE A 68 7.77 -6.57 12.03
C ILE A 68 7.56 -8.03 11.61
N LEU A 69 6.90 -8.28 10.48
CA LEU A 69 6.58 -9.63 10.02
C LEU A 69 7.82 -10.42 9.58
N LYS A 70 8.89 -9.74 9.18
CA LYS A 70 10.19 -10.38 8.91
C LYS A 70 10.82 -10.99 10.18
N GLU A 71 10.77 -10.27 11.29
CA GLU A 71 11.36 -10.68 12.58
C GLU A 71 10.36 -11.48 13.45
N TRP A 72 9.08 -11.28 13.20
CA TRP A 72 7.99 -11.93 13.92
C TRP A 72 6.82 -12.27 12.98
N PRO A 73 6.91 -13.39 12.24
CA PRO A 73 5.92 -13.79 11.22
C PRO A 73 4.49 -14.01 11.76
N GLU A 74 4.35 -14.34 13.05
CA GLU A 74 3.04 -14.56 13.69
C GLU A 74 2.37 -13.26 14.16
N ALA A 75 3.02 -12.11 14.04
CA ALA A 75 2.44 -10.83 14.44
C ALA A 75 1.11 -10.58 13.74
N LYS A 76 0.13 -10.13 14.50
CA LYS A 76 -1.17 -9.76 13.96
C LYS A 76 -1.21 -8.24 13.81
N ILE A 77 -1.43 -7.78 12.60
CA ILE A 77 -1.42 -6.35 12.27
C ILE A 77 -2.74 -6.01 11.59
N LEU A 78 -3.47 -5.06 12.18
CA LEU A 78 -4.66 -4.42 11.62
C LEU A 78 -4.27 -3.02 11.15
N ILE A 79 -4.40 -2.76 9.87
CA ILE A 79 -4.22 -1.44 9.31
C ILE A 79 -5.45 -0.59 9.60
N VAL A 80 -5.25 0.64 10.09
CA VAL A 80 -6.30 1.64 10.31
C VAL A 80 -5.83 2.96 9.73
N THR A 81 -6.39 3.40 8.61
CA THR A 81 -5.90 4.55 7.86
C THR A 81 -7.01 5.41 7.28
N SER A 82 -6.71 6.66 6.93
CA SER A 82 -7.65 7.54 6.22
C SER A 82 -7.68 7.32 4.71
N TYR A 83 -6.82 6.44 4.17
CA TYR A 83 -6.62 6.28 2.73
C TYR A 83 -7.26 5.02 2.19
N LEU A 84 -8.06 5.19 1.13
CA LEU A 84 -8.64 4.12 0.33
C LEU A 84 -7.92 4.05 -1.02
N ASP A 85 -6.60 3.92 -1.01
CA ASP A 85 -5.77 3.93 -2.21
C ASP A 85 -5.22 2.53 -2.53
N ASN A 86 -5.38 2.11 -3.78
CA ASN A 86 -4.94 0.81 -4.27
C ASN A 86 -3.44 0.61 -4.11
N GLU A 87 -2.65 1.67 -4.34
CA GLU A 87 -1.19 1.64 -4.20
C GLU A 87 -0.73 1.34 -2.77
N LYS A 88 -1.59 1.55 -1.78
CA LYS A 88 -1.30 1.30 -0.36
C LYS A 88 -1.96 0.03 0.18
N ILE A 89 -3.17 -0.31 -0.31
CA ILE A 89 -3.92 -1.48 0.15
C ILE A 89 -3.18 -2.78 -0.19
N MET A 90 -2.85 -2.98 -1.49
CA MET A 90 -2.25 -4.23 -1.94
C MET A 90 -0.87 -4.51 -1.34
N PRO A 91 0.07 -3.56 -1.27
CA PRO A 91 1.38 -3.79 -0.65
C PRO A 91 1.28 -4.25 0.80
N VAL A 92 0.41 -3.65 1.62
CA VAL A 92 0.31 -3.99 3.03
C VAL A 92 -0.38 -5.33 3.27
N LEU A 93 -1.39 -5.69 2.46
CA LEU A 93 -2.02 -7.00 2.51
C LEU A 93 -1.06 -8.10 2.03
N ASN A 94 -0.30 -7.85 0.97
CA ASN A 94 0.73 -8.76 0.47
C ASN A 94 1.90 -8.91 1.47
N ALA A 95 2.19 -7.87 2.26
CA ALA A 95 3.14 -7.93 3.35
C ALA A 95 2.70 -8.89 4.48
N GLY A 96 1.39 -9.20 4.57
CA GLY A 96 0.84 -10.14 5.53
C GLY A 96 -0.04 -9.52 6.61
N ALA A 97 -0.42 -8.24 6.50
CA ALA A 97 -1.41 -7.65 7.39
C ALA A 97 -2.70 -8.49 7.41
N LYS A 98 -3.29 -8.64 8.59
CA LYS A 98 -4.48 -9.49 8.82
C LYS A 98 -5.79 -8.72 8.74
N GLY A 99 -5.72 -7.41 8.51
CA GLY A 99 -6.92 -6.60 8.32
C GLY A 99 -6.62 -5.20 7.82
N TYR A 100 -7.68 -4.55 7.31
CA TYR A 100 -7.63 -3.20 6.78
C TYR A 100 -8.96 -2.49 7.04
N MET A 101 -8.92 -1.40 7.80
CA MET A 101 -10.06 -0.58 8.18
C MET A 101 -9.79 0.89 7.85
N LEU A 102 -10.84 1.66 7.66
CA LEU A 102 -10.73 3.11 7.51
C LEU A 102 -10.87 3.81 8.86
N LYS A 103 -10.17 4.92 9.07
CA LYS A 103 -10.35 5.79 10.25
C LYS A 103 -11.75 6.42 10.31
N THR A 104 -12.52 6.34 9.23
CA THR A 104 -13.92 6.77 9.15
C THR A 104 -14.92 5.71 9.60
N SER A 105 -14.48 4.46 9.81
CA SER A 105 -15.31 3.38 10.34
C SER A 105 -15.77 3.73 11.76
N SER A 106 -16.93 3.22 12.14
CA SER A 106 -17.43 3.41 13.52
C SER A 106 -16.54 2.71 14.54
N ALA A 107 -16.56 3.19 15.78
CA ALA A 107 -15.78 2.61 16.86
C ALA A 107 -16.14 1.14 17.10
N ASP A 108 -17.42 0.78 16.95
CA ASP A 108 -17.90 -0.60 17.11
C ASP A 108 -17.39 -1.52 15.99
N GLU A 109 -17.37 -1.06 14.74
CA GLU A 109 -16.79 -1.80 13.61
C GLU A 109 -15.31 -2.04 13.80
N LEU A 110 -14.59 -1.02 14.26
CA LEU A 110 -13.17 -1.12 14.55
C LEU A 110 -12.89 -2.11 15.69
N LEU A 111 -13.68 -2.07 16.77
CA LEU A 111 -13.55 -3.03 17.88
C LEU A 111 -13.84 -4.47 17.41
N HIS A 112 -14.84 -4.63 16.55
CA HIS A 112 -15.15 -5.93 15.96
C HIS A 112 -13.98 -6.45 15.11
N ALA A 113 -13.39 -5.60 14.26
CA ALA A 113 -12.21 -5.93 13.47
C ALA A 113 -11.00 -6.30 14.35
N VAL A 114 -10.76 -5.52 15.41
CA VAL A 114 -9.70 -5.77 16.40
C VAL A 114 -9.85 -7.17 17.01
N ARG A 115 -11.04 -7.53 17.47
CA ARG A 115 -11.31 -8.86 18.06
C ARG A 115 -11.15 -9.99 17.05
N LYS A 116 -11.62 -9.80 15.81
CA LYS A 116 -11.45 -10.77 14.71
C LYS A 116 -9.98 -11.04 14.43
N VAL A 117 -9.20 -9.97 14.22
CA VAL A 117 -7.77 -10.12 13.88
C VAL A 117 -6.99 -10.72 15.05
N ALA A 118 -7.31 -10.34 16.29
CA ALA A 118 -6.73 -10.97 17.47
C ALA A 118 -7.03 -12.46 17.59
N ALA A 119 -8.22 -12.89 17.15
CA ALA A 119 -8.59 -14.31 17.06
C ALA A 119 -7.88 -15.05 15.89
N GLY A 120 -7.15 -14.34 15.03
CA GLY A 120 -6.45 -14.89 13.87
C GLY A 120 -7.28 -14.90 12.58
N GLU A 121 -8.46 -14.29 12.61
CA GLU A 121 -9.31 -14.13 11.45
C GLU A 121 -8.90 -12.91 10.62
N PHE A 122 -9.37 -12.85 9.39
CA PHE A 122 -9.13 -11.73 8.50
C PHE A 122 -10.28 -10.71 8.61
N ALA A 123 -9.94 -9.40 8.73
CA ALA A 123 -10.92 -8.33 8.83
C ALA A 123 -10.65 -7.25 7.79
N ILE A 124 -11.53 -7.14 6.81
CA ILE A 124 -11.50 -6.05 5.81
C ILE A 124 -12.84 -5.33 5.82
N GLU A 125 -12.80 -4.02 5.80
CA GLU A 125 -13.98 -3.19 5.60
C GLU A 125 -14.61 -3.42 4.22
N GLN A 126 -15.94 -3.30 4.12
CA GLN A 126 -16.67 -3.63 2.91
C GLN A 126 -16.25 -2.79 1.69
N GLU A 127 -15.95 -1.51 1.89
CA GLU A 127 -15.48 -0.63 0.82
C GLU A 127 -14.09 -1.04 0.32
N VAL A 128 -13.20 -1.41 1.23
CA VAL A 128 -11.86 -1.93 0.92
C VAL A 128 -11.97 -3.28 0.20
N SER A 129 -12.85 -4.17 0.66
CA SER A 129 -13.08 -5.48 0.04
C SER A 129 -13.52 -5.35 -1.42
N LYS A 130 -14.49 -4.47 -1.71
CA LYS A 130 -14.93 -4.19 -3.09
C LYS A 130 -13.78 -3.70 -3.96
N LYS A 131 -12.90 -2.87 -3.41
CA LYS A 131 -11.76 -2.32 -4.14
C LYS A 131 -10.68 -3.39 -4.40
N VAL A 132 -10.43 -4.25 -3.43
CA VAL A 132 -9.53 -5.41 -3.58
C VAL A 132 -10.06 -6.40 -4.62
N GLU A 133 -11.36 -6.69 -4.62
CA GLU A 133 -12.00 -7.54 -5.63
C GLU A 133 -11.94 -6.92 -7.03
N TYR A 134 -12.21 -5.61 -7.12
CA TYR A 134 -12.07 -4.87 -8.37
C TYR A 134 -10.65 -5.00 -8.93
N ASN A 135 -9.63 -4.81 -8.11
CA ASN A 135 -8.23 -4.91 -8.53
C ASN A 135 -7.80 -6.34 -8.88
N ARG A 136 -8.29 -7.35 -8.16
CA ARG A 136 -8.02 -8.76 -8.52
C ARG A 136 -8.63 -9.16 -9.86
N ASN A 137 -9.76 -8.55 -10.21
CA ASN A 137 -10.46 -8.82 -11.48
C ASN A 137 -10.00 -7.91 -12.62
N HIS A 138 -9.29 -6.83 -12.31
CA HIS A 138 -8.73 -5.87 -13.25
C HIS A 138 -7.22 -5.83 -13.00
N VAL A 139 -6.49 -6.77 -13.59
CA VAL A 139 -5.03 -6.64 -13.73
C VAL A 139 -4.79 -5.33 -14.46
N GLU A 140 -4.11 -4.39 -13.82
CA GLU A 140 -3.74 -3.13 -14.46
C GLU A 140 -2.91 -3.47 -15.71
N LEU A 141 -3.36 -3.05 -16.88
CA LEU A 141 -2.76 -3.45 -18.17
C LEU A 141 -1.25 -3.22 -18.21
N HIS A 142 -0.76 -2.22 -17.47
CA HIS A 142 0.68 -1.96 -17.37
C HIS A 142 1.46 -2.98 -16.54
N GLU A 143 0.81 -3.82 -15.74
CA GLU A 143 1.49 -4.93 -15.03
C GLU A 143 1.97 -6.02 -16.00
N GLU A 144 1.33 -6.15 -17.17
CA GLU A 144 1.76 -7.05 -18.25
C GLU A 144 3.01 -6.56 -19.01
N LEU A 145 3.44 -5.32 -18.77
CA LEU A 145 4.64 -4.78 -19.39
C LEU A 145 5.90 -5.44 -18.82
N THR A 146 6.77 -5.87 -19.70
CA THR A 146 8.12 -6.31 -19.33
C THR A 146 8.95 -5.14 -18.78
N ALA A 147 10.03 -5.41 -18.05
CA ALA A 147 10.92 -4.36 -17.55
C ALA A 147 11.38 -3.41 -18.66
N ARG A 148 11.72 -3.95 -19.85
CA ARG A 148 12.13 -3.13 -20.99
C ARG A 148 11.00 -2.30 -21.61
N GLU A 149 9.79 -2.80 -21.61
CA GLU A 149 8.62 -2.03 -22.05
C GLU A 149 8.29 -0.91 -21.06
N ARG A 150 8.49 -1.12 -19.74
CA ARG A 150 8.36 -0.08 -18.72
C ARG A 150 9.41 1.03 -18.89
N ASP A 151 10.69 0.68 -19.14
CA ASP A 151 11.74 1.65 -19.44
C ASP A 151 11.35 2.54 -20.64
N VAL A 152 10.86 1.89 -21.73
CA VAL A 152 10.41 2.60 -22.94
C VAL A 152 9.18 3.48 -22.66
N LEU A 153 8.19 3.00 -21.89
CA LEU A 153 7.00 3.75 -21.51
C LEU A 153 7.36 5.03 -20.76
N GLN A 154 8.28 4.94 -19.78
CA GLN A 154 8.73 6.11 -19.02
C GLN A 154 9.36 7.18 -19.93
N LEU A 155 10.17 6.77 -20.90
CA LEU A 155 10.78 7.70 -21.85
C LEU A 155 9.76 8.28 -22.84
N ILE A 156 8.73 7.52 -23.23
CA ILE A 156 7.60 8.03 -24.01
C ILE A 156 6.87 9.12 -23.23
N ALA A 157 6.59 8.89 -21.95
CA ALA A 157 5.92 9.86 -21.08
C ALA A 157 6.74 11.15 -20.88
N LYS A 158 8.09 11.05 -20.89
CA LYS A 158 9.01 12.21 -20.92
C LYS A 158 9.08 12.90 -22.30
N GLY A 159 8.30 12.46 -23.29
CA GLY A 159 8.24 13.07 -24.62
C GLY A 159 9.39 12.69 -25.55
N TYR A 160 10.19 11.66 -25.24
CA TYR A 160 11.36 11.28 -26.06
C TYR A 160 10.91 10.61 -27.35
N GLU A 161 11.49 10.99 -28.48
CA GLU A 161 11.31 10.32 -29.77
C GLU A 161 12.01 8.96 -29.79
N ASN A 162 11.58 8.05 -30.70
CA ASN A 162 12.10 6.69 -30.77
C ASN A 162 13.63 6.62 -30.95
N GLN A 163 14.22 7.58 -31.70
CA GLN A 163 15.68 7.62 -31.84
C GLN A 163 16.37 7.94 -30.53
N ARG A 164 15.86 8.93 -29.78
CA ARG A 164 16.41 9.29 -28.46
C ARG A 164 16.24 8.15 -27.45
N ILE A 165 15.12 7.44 -27.49
CA ILE A 165 14.90 6.24 -26.65
C ILE A 165 15.92 5.15 -26.99
N ALA A 166 16.19 4.94 -28.30
CA ALA A 166 17.17 3.96 -28.73
C ALA A 166 18.58 4.28 -28.20
N ASP A 167 18.97 5.55 -28.29
CA ASP A 167 20.26 6.04 -27.78
C ASP A 167 20.36 5.92 -26.26
N GLU A 168 19.32 6.33 -25.53
CA GLU A 168 19.25 6.29 -24.06
C GLU A 168 19.32 4.85 -23.49
N LEU A 169 18.61 3.94 -24.12
CA LEU A 169 18.54 2.53 -23.68
C LEU A 169 19.61 1.62 -24.30
N PHE A 170 20.47 2.15 -25.17
CA PHE A 170 21.50 1.42 -25.90
C PHE A 170 20.95 0.24 -26.72
N ILE A 171 19.81 0.45 -27.41
CA ILE A 171 19.15 -0.54 -28.26
C ILE A 171 18.89 0.01 -29.67
N SER A 172 18.58 -0.87 -30.62
CA SER A 172 18.30 -0.43 -32.00
C SER A 172 16.95 0.30 -32.10
N LEU A 173 16.84 1.26 -33.04
CA LEU A 173 15.58 1.93 -33.36
C LEU A 173 14.47 0.91 -33.72
N LYS A 174 14.82 -0.20 -34.36
CA LYS A 174 13.89 -1.29 -34.66
C LYS A 174 13.34 -1.93 -33.40
N THR A 175 14.21 -2.17 -32.42
CA THR A 175 13.82 -2.74 -31.11
C THR A 175 12.87 -1.79 -30.36
N VAL A 176 13.15 -0.47 -30.35
CA VAL A 176 12.25 0.54 -29.75
C VAL A 176 10.87 0.49 -30.42
N LYS A 177 10.80 0.47 -31.76
CA LYS A 177 9.52 0.37 -32.49
C LYS A 177 8.73 -0.88 -32.11
N THR A 178 9.42 -2.01 -31.88
CA THR A 178 8.78 -3.25 -31.43
C THR A 178 8.22 -3.09 -30.01
N HIS A 179 8.99 -2.51 -29.07
CA HIS A 179 8.50 -2.26 -27.72
C HIS A 179 7.31 -1.30 -27.71
N VAL A 180 7.37 -0.22 -28.51
CA VAL A 180 6.24 0.73 -28.62
C VAL A 180 4.98 0.01 -29.14
N SER A 181 5.10 -0.84 -30.17
CA SER A 181 3.96 -1.62 -30.68
C SER A 181 3.38 -2.57 -29.63
N ASN A 182 4.24 -3.24 -28.86
CA ASN A 182 3.81 -4.13 -27.78
C ASN A 182 3.12 -3.35 -26.65
N ILE A 183 3.65 -2.18 -26.26
CA ILE A 183 3.05 -1.31 -25.26
C ILE A 183 1.66 -0.87 -25.68
N LEU A 184 1.50 -0.39 -26.94
CA LEU A 184 0.19 -0.01 -27.49
C LEU A 184 -0.82 -1.17 -27.40
N ALA A 185 -0.39 -2.37 -27.79
CA ALA A 185 -1.24 -3.56 -27.76
C ALA A 185 -1.62 -3.97 -26.32
N LYS A 186 -0.64 -3.98 -25.39
CA LYS A 186 -0.86 -4.39 -24.00
C LYS A 186 -1.69 -3.39 -23.21
N LEU A 187 -1.51 -2.09 -23.45
CA LEU A 187 -2.28 -1.03 -22.80
C LEU A 187 -3.62 -0.75 -23.49
N GLU A 188 -3.92 -1.46 -24.59
CA GLU A 188 -5.14 -1.29 -25.39
C GLU A 188 -5.37 0.16 -25.86
N VAL A 189 -4.29 0.88 -26.18
CA VAL A 189 -4.31 2.27 -26.66
C VAL A 189 -3.89 2.38 -28.13
N SER A 190 -4.38 3.42 -28.82
CA SER A 190 -4.23 3.55 -30.27
C SER A 190 -2.95 4.25 -30.72
N ASP A 191 -2.36 5.11 -29.89
CA ASP A 191 -1.19 5.91 -30.22
C ASP A 191 -0.30 6.23 -29.00
N ARG A 192 0.90 6.75 -29.28
CA ARG A 192 1.88 7.05 -28.24
C ARG A 192 1.49 8.19 -27.30
N THR A 193 0.60 9.10 -27.74
CA THR A 193 0.09 10.17 -26.89
C THR A 193 -0.80 9.57 -25.80
N GLN A 194 -1.61 8.59 -26.17
CA GLN A 194 -2.42 7.84 -25.20
C GLN A 194 -1.55 7.01 -24.24
N VAL A 195 -0.40 6.47 -24.71
CA VAL A 195 0.57 5.83 -23.78
C VAL A 195 1.07 6.82 -22.74
N ALA A 196 1.43 8.04 -23.14
CA ALA A 196 1.88 9.06 -22.20
C ALA A 196 0.75 9.45 -21.22
N VAL A 197 -0.47 9.69 -21.71
CA VAL A 197 -1.64 10.00 -20.86
C VAL A 197 -1.90 8.85 -19.87
N TYR A 198 -1.86 7.60 -20.33
CA TYR A 198 -2.02 6.41 -19.50
C TYR A 198 -0.97 6.38 -18.38
N ALA A 199 0.31 6.61 -18.72
CA ALA A 199 1.40 6.62 -17.76
C ALA A 199 1.23 7.67 -16.66
N PHE A 200 0.70 8.86 -16.99
CA PHE A 200 0.37 9.91 -16.01
C PHE A 200 -0.84 9.55 -15.15
N GLN A 201 -1.91 9.01 -15.75
CA GLN A 201 -3.13 8.64 -15.03
C GLN A 201 -2.89 7.54 -14.00
N HIS A 202 -1.95 6.63 -14.30
CA HIS A 202 -1.59 5.50 -13.44
C HIS A 202 -0.31 5.75 -12.61
N HIS A 203 0.15 7.01 -12.51
CA HIS A 203 1.32 7.41 -11.72
C HIS A 203 2.61 6.60 -12.00
N LEU A 204 2.79 6.14 -13.24
CA LEU A 204 3.96 5.37 -13.67
C LEU A 204 5.20 6.25 -13.91
N VAL A 205 5.05 7.56 -13.85
CA VAL A 205 6.13 8.57 -13.96
C VAL A 205 5.96 9.59 -12.86
N GLY A 206 7.07 9.96 -12.19
CA GLY A 206 7.08 10.94 -11.11
C GLY A 206 6.75 12.36 -11.62
N SER A 207 6.03 13.13 -10.81
CA SER A 207 5.72 14.55 -11.07
C SER A 207 6.93 15.48 -11.00
N ASP A 208 8.07 15.02 -10.49
CA ASP A 208 9.27 15.82 -10.21
C ASP A 208 10.36 15.71 -11.30
N GLU A 209 10.08 15.09 -12.43
CA GLU A 209 11.07 14.83 -13.50
C GLU A 209 10.87 15.66 -14.79
N PHE A 210 10.22 16.85 -14.70
CA PHE A 210 10.08 17.81 -15.82
C PHE A 210 10.79 19.13 -15.58
#